data_0a22467bd05a334e7c977660e4756d76
#
_entry.id   0a22467bd05a334e7c977660e4756d76
#
_cell.length_a   1.000
_cell.length_b   1.000
_cell.length_c   1.000
_cell.angle_alpha   90.00
_cell.angle_beta   90.00
_cell.angle_gamma   90.00
#
_symmetry.space_group_name_H-M   'P 1'
#
loop_
_entity.id
_entity.type
_entity.pdbx_description
1 polymer ?
#
loop_
_entity_poly.entity_id
_entity_poly.type
_entity_poly.pdbx_seq_one_letter_code
_entity_poly.pdbx_strand_id
1 'polypeptide(L)'
;LNFEDAMSGPTTLNPGIVSYTENGAVIEVSMRYSVTYPFEEKITAAQSFLQNESFTLDVAGNSAPHYVSEEDELVQTLMDVYQKYSGDFRKPLSTGGGTYARVMKKGVAFGMLFPGEPDVAHQADEFVVVENLVKAAAIYAEAIVKLATK
;
A
#
# COMPACT_ATOMS: atom_id res chain seq x y z
N LEU A 1 -8.34 -16.59 6.78
CA LEU A 1 -7.85 -15.24 6.44
C LEU A 1 -7.13 -15.17 5.08
N ASN A 2 -6.83 -16.33 4.46
CA ASN A 2 -6.22 -16.35 3.13
C ASN A 2 -7.17 -15.78 2.07
N PHE A 3 -6.71 -14.76 1.34
CA PHE A 3 -7.47 -14.10 0.28
C PHE A 3 -6.52 -13.28 -0.58
N GLU A 4 -6.85 -13.13 -1.86
CA GLU A 4 -6.13 -12.27 -2.80
C GLU A 4 -7.08 -11.69 -3.83
N ASP A 5 -6.73 -10.57 -4.40
CA ASP A 5 -7.36 -10.02 -5.59
C ASP A 5 -6.33 -9.59 -6.65
N ALA A 6 -6.82 -9.41 -7.88
CA ALA A 6 -5.96 -9.05 -9.01
C ALA A 6 -5.42 -7.60 -8.92
N MET A 7 -6.04 -6.74 -8.12
CA MET A 7 -5.70 -5.32 -8.02
C MET A 7 -4.61 -5.06 -6.99
N SER A 8 -4.68 -5.74 -5.85
CA SER A 8 -3.82 -5.45 -4.70
C SER A 8 -3.04 -6.67 -4.17
N GLY A 9 -3.21 -7.83 -4.80
CA GLY A 9 -2.47 -9.04 -4.45
C GLY A 9 -2.95 -9.72 -3.15
N PRO A 10 -2.10 -10.53 -2.52
CA PRO A 10 -2.48 -11.36 -1.40
C PRO A 10 -2.58 -10.60 -0.09
N THR A 11 -3.46 -11.08 0.78
CA THR A 11 -3.49 -10.72 2.20
C THR A 11 -2.25 -11.25 2.90
N THR A 12 -1.62 -10.42 3.71
CA THR A 12 -0.44 -10.80 4.50
C THR A 12 -0.72 -10.65 5.99
N LEU A 13 -0.17 -11.56 6.77
CA LEU A 13 -0.22 -11.58 8.24
C LEU A 13 1.20 -11.60 8.79
N ASN A 14 1.52 -10.66 9.65
CA ASN A 14 2.81 -10.58 10.32
C ASN A 14 2.64 -10.62 11.83
N PRO A 15 2.94 -11.75 12.51
CA PRO A 15 3.05 -11.79 13.95
C PRO A 15 4.26 -10.95 14.40
N GLY A 16 3.99 -9.73 14.86
CA GLY A 16 5.04 -8.76 15.18
C GLY A 16 5.53 -8.86 16.61
N ILE A 17 4.62 -9.10 17.56
CA ILE A 17 4.95 -9.19 18.99
C ILE A 17 4.32 -10.45 19.57
N VAL A 18 5.11 -11.19 20.33
CA VAL A 18 4.64 -12.36 21.08
C VAL A 18 5.06 -12.19 22.52
N SER A 19 4.08 -12.19 23.43
CA SER A 19 4.30 -12.06 24.87
C SER A 19 3.75 -13.28 25.61
N TYR A 20 4.55 -13.89 26.48
CA TYR A 20 4.16 -14.98 27.34
C TYR A 20 4.26 -14.57 28.80
N THR A 21 3.24 -14.91 29.57
CA THR A 21 3.20 -14.74 31.04
C THR A 21 2.69 -16.00 31.67
N GLU A 22 2.75 -16.08 33.00
CA GLU A 22 2.15 -17.20 33.78
C GLU A 22 0.62 -17.29 33.57
N ASN A 23 -0.03 -16.21 33.15
CA ASN A 23 -1.48 -16.11 32.96
C ASN A 23 -1.94 -16.32 31.50
N GLY A 24 -1.01 -16.49 30.55
CA GLY A 24 -1.35 -16.71 29.16
C GLY A 24 -0.36 -16.12 28.16
N ALA A 25 -0.76 -16.10 26.90
CA ALA A 25 0.02 -15.56 25.81
C ALA A 25 -0.79 -14.54 25.01
N VAL A 26 -0.13 -13.49 24.52
CA VAL A 26 -0.68 -12.52 23.58
C VAL A 26 0.19 -12.49 22.32
N ILE A 27 -0.45 -12.54 21.17
CA ILE A 27 0.21 -12.40 19.85
C ILE A 27 -0.43 -11.21 19.17
N GLU A 28 0.37 -10.17 18.92
CA GLU A 28 -0.05 -9.03 18.14
C GLU A 28 0.28 -9.28 16.66
N VAL A 29 -0.75 -9.25 15.82
CA VAL A 29 -0.64 -9.53 14.39
C VAL A 29 -0.98 -8.30 13.59
N SER A 30 -0.05 -7.85 12.76
CA SER A 30 -0.32 -6.85 11.74
C SER A 30 -0.84 -7.53 10.48
N MET A 31 -2.02 -7.13 10.04
CA MET A 31 -2.67 -7.66 8.84
C MET A 31 -2.75 -6.60 7.76
N ARG A 32 -2.39 -6.96 6.54
CA ARG A 32 -2.63 -6.15 5.34
C ARG A 32 -3.47 -6.96 4.39
N TYR A 33 -4.60 -6.41 3.97
CA TYR A 33 -5.57 -7.13 3.17
C TYR A 33 -5.92 -6.41 1.88
N SER A 34 -6.36 -7.19 0.90
CA SER A 34 -6.69 -6.76 -0.45
C SER A 34 -7.89 -5.81 -0.48
N VAL A 35 -8.00 -5.00 -1.53
CA VAL A 35 -9.08 -4.00 -1.70
C VAL A 35 -10.47 -4.61 -1.60
N THR A 36 -10.67 -5.81 -2.16
CA THR A 36 -11.97 -6.51 -2.15
C THR A 36 -12.13 -7.50 -1.00
N TYR A 37 -11.23 -7.46 0.00
CA TYR A 37 -11.29 -8.38 1.13
C TYR A 37 -12.57 -8.20 1.95
N PRO A 38 -13.37 -9.26 2.15
CA PRO A 38 -14.58 -9.19 2.93
C PRO A 38 -14.27 -9.22 4.43
N PHE A 39 -13.74 -8.10 4.94
CA PHE A 39 -13.11 -7.98 6.27
C PHE A 39 -14.02 -8.51 7.39
N GLU A 40 -15.25 -8.01 7.50
CA GLU A 40 -16.17 -8.36 8.60
C GLU A 40 -16.51 -9.87 8.61
N GLU A 41 -16.78 -10.43 7.42
CA GLU A 41 -17.07 -11.86 7.29
C GLU A 41 -15.88 -12.71 7.74
N LYS A 42 -14.68 -12.38 7.24
CA LYS A 42 -13.47 -13.15 7.52
C LYS A 42 -13.00 -13.03 8.97
N ILE A 43 -13.12 -11.85 9.57
CA ILE A 43 -12.79 -11.65 10.98
C ILE A 43 -13.79 -12.38 11.88
N THR A 44 -15.08 -12.30 11.60
CA THR A 44 -16.11 -13.04 12.36
C THR A 44 -15.88 -14.55 12.31
N ALA A 45 -15.55 -15.07 11.13
CA ALA A 45 -15.22 -16.50 10.98
C ALA A 45 -13.95 -16.88 11.77
N ALA A 46 -12.93 -16.03 11.73
CA ALA A 46 -11.68 -16.25 12.47
C ALA A 46 -11.91 -16.19 13.99
N GLN A 47 -12.71 -15.25 14.48
CA GLN A 47 -13.09 -15.15 15.90
C GLN A 47 -13.79 -16.42 16.36
N SER A 48 -14.80 -16.89 15.60
CA SER A 48 -15.53 -18.11 15.93
C SER A 48 -14.62 -19.35 15.94
N PHE A 49 -13.70 -19.46 14.98
CA PHE A 49 -12.73 -20.56 14.91
C PHE A 49 -11.82 -20.54 16.15
N LEU A 50 -11.21 -19.40 16.45
CA LEU A 50 -10.25 -19.25 17.54
C LEU A 50 -10.89 -19.43 18.91
N GLN A 51 -12.14 -19.02 19.09
CA GLN A 51 -12.88 -19.25 20.33
C GLN A 51 -13.05 -20.74 20.63
N ASN A 52 -13.27 -21.59 19.62
CA ASN A 52 -13.32 -23.03 19.78
C ASN A 52 -11.98 -23.63 20.21
N GLU A 53 -10.87 -22.96 19.90
CA GLU A 53 -9.50 -23.33 20.29
C GLU A 53 -9.04 -22.63 21.59
N SER A 54 -9.96 -22.00 22.33
CA SER A 54 -9.67 -21.27 23.58
C SER A 54 -8.82 -20.01 23.40
N PHE A 55 -8.88 -19.40 22.23
CA PHE A 55 -8.26 -18.09 21.95
C PHE A 55 -9.33 -17.02 21.78
N THR A 56 -8.98 -15.78 22.09
CA THR A 56 -9.77 -14.60 21.79
C THR A 56 -9.07 -13.80 20.69
N LEU A 57 -9.83 -13.35 19.69
CA LEU A 57 -9.33 -12.43 18.65
C LEU A 57 -10.01 -11.08 18.81
N ASP A 58 -9.21 -10.08 19.16
CA ASP A 58 -9.64 -8.69 19.23
C ASP A 58 -9.05 -7.89 18.07
N VAL A 59 -9.84 -6.98 17.50
CA VAL A 59 -9.40 -6.05 16.46
C VAL A 59 -9.08 -4.71 17.11
N ALA A 60 -7.79 -4.42 17.30
CA ALA A 60 -7.33 -3.17 17.92
C ALA A 60 -7.55 -1.94 17.02
N GLY A 61 -7.61 -2.12 15.72
CA GLY A 61 -7.88 -1.06 14.76
C GLY A 61 -8.01 -1.61 13.34
N ASN A 62 -8.77 -0.90 12.51
CA ASN A 62 -8.93 -1.22 11.10
C ASN A 62 -8.86 0.05 10.26
N SER A 63 -8.12 -0.01 9.16
CA SER A 63 -8.05 1.03 8.14
C SER A 63 -8.26 0.34 6.79
N ALA A 64 -9.37 0.65 6.14
CA ALA A 64 -9.66 0.09 4.82
C ALA A 64 -8.54 0.41 3.81
N PRO A 65 -8.28 -0.49 2.85
CA PRO A 65 -7.36 -0.22 1.77
C PRO A 65 -7.74 1.04 1.00
N HIS A 66 -6.74 1.83 0.65
CA HIS A 66 -6.92 2.99 -0.21
C HIS A 66 -6.71 2.59 -1.67
N TYR A 67 -7.71 2.86 -2.52
CA TYR A 67 -7.65 2.49 -3.93
C TYR A 67 -8.21 3.61 -4.82
N VAL A 68 -7.49 3.90 -5.88
CA VAL A 68 -7.95 4.75 -6.98
C VAL A 68 -7.80 3.95 -8.28
N SER A 69 -8.86 3.87 -9.07
CA SER A 69 -8.85 3.08 -10.33
C SER A 69 -7.75 3.55 -11.27
N GLU A 70 -7.13 2.61 -11.98
CA GLU A 70 -6.19 2.95 -13.06
C GLU A 70 -6.86 3.74 -14.20
N GLU A 71 -8.19 3.65 -14.35
CA GLU A 71 -8.98 4.39 -15.33
C GLU A 71 -9.34 5.81 -14.86
N ASP A 72 -9.05 6.15 -13.60
CA ASP A 72 -9.31 7.48 -13.09
C ASP A 72 -8.46 8.53 -13.79
N GLU A 73 -9.06 9.67 -14.11
CA GLU A 73 -8.41 10.77 -14.84
C GLU A 73 -7.13 11.27 -14.17
N LEU A 74 -7.10 11.27 -12.82
CA LEU A 74 -5.90 11.60 -12.05
C LEU A 74 -4.78 10.61 -12.37
N VAL A 75 -5.06 9.32 -12.29
CA VAL A 75 -4.08 8.25 -12.53
C VAL A 75 -3.59 8.29 -13.97
N GLN A 76 -4.51 8.42 -14.93
CA GLN A 76 -4.17 8.51 -16.36
C GLN A 76 -3.27 9.73 -16.66
N THR A 77 -3.60 10.89 -16.10
CA THR A 77 -2.78 12.10 -16.28
C THR A 77 -1.36 11.92 -15.71
N LEU A 78 -1.23 11.31 -14.53
CA LEU A 78 0.07 11.05 -13.91
C LEU A 78 0.87 10.02 -14.71
N MET A 79 0.22 8.97 -15.21
CA MET A 79 0.86 7.94 -16.03
C MET A 79 1.33 8.49 -17.37
N ASP A 80 0.55 9.33 -18.04
CA ASP A 80 0.94 9.97 -19.30
C ASP A 80 2.22 10.82 -19.12
N VAL A 81 2.28 11.59 -18.05
CA VAL A 81 3.48 12.39 -17.74
C VAL A 81 4.66 11.49 -17.40
N TYR A 82 4.47 10.48 -16.57
CA TYR A 82 5.52 9.55 -16.20
C TYR A 82 6.10 8.83 -17.42
N GLN A 83 5.24 8.28 -18.28
CA GLN A 83 5.65 7.57 -19.50
C GLN A 83 6.44 8.46 -20.46
N LYS A 84 6.01 9.73 -20.62
CA LYS A 84 6.69 10.72 -21.47
C LYS A 84 8.17 10.92 -21.07
N TYR A 85 8.47 10.98 -19.78
CA TYR A 85 9.81 11.27 -19.28
C TYR A 85 10.64 10.02 -18.99
N SER A 86 10.00 8.92 -18.59
CA SER A 86 10.68 7.68 -18.22
C SER A 86 10.86 6.70 -19.38
N GLY A 87 9.95 6.74 -20.37
CA GLY A 87 9.85 5.70 -21.40
C GLY A 87 9.34 4.36 -20.86
N ASP A 88 8.85 4.32 -19.62
CA ASP A 88 8.29 3.13 -19.00
C ASP A 88 6.76 3.11 -19.12
N PHE A 89 6.23 2.10 -19.80
CA PHE A 89 4.81 1.95 -20.11
C PHE A 89 4.11 0.90 -19.24
N ARG A 90 4.72 0.50 -18.11
CA ARG A 90 4.07 -0.39 -17.16
C ARG A 90 2.86 0.28 -16.52
N LYS A 91 1.95 -0.56 -16.03
CA LYS A 91 0.77 -0.12 -15.27
C LYS A 91 1.15 0.47 -13.91
N PRO A 92 0.24 1.28 -13.30
CA PRO A 92 0.40 1.68 -11.92
C PRO A 92 0.60 0.48 -11.00
N LEU A 93 1.36 0.67 -9.94
CA LEU A 93 1.68 -0.39 -8.98
C LEU A 93 0.81 -0.25 -7.72
N SER A 94 0.46 -1.39 -7.14
CA SER A 94 -0.05 -1.45 -5.76
C SER A 94 1.11 -1.62 -4.78
N THR A 95 0.98 -1.04 -3.60
CA THR A 95 1.93 -1.26 -2.51
C THR A 95 1.20 -1.69 -1.25
N GLY A 96 1.78 -2.65 -0.52
CA GLY A 96 1.30 -3.02 0.80
C GLY A 96 1.64 -1.99 1.89
N GLY A 97 2.47 -1.00 1.58
CA GLY A 97 2.83 0.10 2.49
C GLY A 97 1.76 1.20 2.52
N GLY A 98 1.53 1.78 3.71
CA GLY A 98 0.69 2.97 3.81
C GLY A 98 1.42 4.20 3.28
N THR A 99 0.75 5.01 2.46
CA THR A 99 1.26 6.29 1.96
C THR A 99 0.41 7.45 2.47
N TYR A 100 0.91 8.68 2.40
CA TYR A 100 0.14 9.88 2.75
C TYR A 100 -1.10 10.07 1.86
N ALA A 101 -1.12 9.49 0.65
CA ALA A 101 -2.27 9.56 -0.24
C ALA A 101 -3.56 9.02 0.39
N ARG A 102 -3.46 8.08 1.34
CA ARG A 102 -4.60 7.45 2.02
C ARG A 102 -5.47 8.41 2.83
N VAL A 103 -4.98 9.60 3.19
CA VAL A 103 -5.79 10.60 3.91
C VAL A 103 -6.64 11.45 2.98
N MET A 104 -6.44 11.34 1.67
CA MET A 104 -7.21 12.04 0.66
C MET A 104 -8.32 11.14 0.15
N LYS A 105 -9.50 11.72 -0.15
CA LYS A 105 -10.60 10.97 -0.79
C LYS A 105 -10.19 10.42 -2.17
N LYS A 106 -9.39 11.19 -2.89
CA LYS A 106 -8.89 10.87 -4.22
C LYS A 106 -7.45 11.37 -4.28
N GLY A 107 -6.52 10.46 -4.22
CA GLY A 107 -5.09 10.74 -4.28
C GLY A 107 -4.30 9.46 -4.44
N VAL A 108 -3.13 9.54 -5.03
CA VAL A 108 -2.23 8.41 -5.20
C VAL A 108 -0.82 8.79 -4.79
N ALA A 109 -0.03 7.82 -4.38
CA ALA A 109 1.40 8.03 -4.24
C ALA A 109 2.03 8.11 -5.64
N PHE A 110 2.88 9.09 -5.85
CA PHE A 110 3.59 9.31 -7.10
C PHE A 110 5.06 9.53 -6.77
N GLY A 111 5.78 8.44 -6.70
CA GLY A 111 7.17 8.40 -6.23
C GLY A 111 8.18 8.57 -7.33
N MET A 112 9.46 8.59 -6.93
CA MET A 112 10.60 8.86 -7.80
C MET A 112 11.56 7.66 -7.94
N LEU A 113 11.19 6.49 -7.47
CA LEU A 113 11.96 5.26 -7.69
C LEU A 113 11.70 4.76 -9.11
N PHE A 114 12.71 4.85 -9.96
CA PHE A 114 12.59 4.42 -11.35
C PHE A 114 12.94 2.94 -11.52
N PRO A 115 12.49 2.30 -12.62
CA PRO A 115 12.79 0.90 -12.91
C PRO A 115 14.29 0.61 -12.91
N GLY A 116 14.67 -0.46 -12.22
CA GLY A 116 16.07 -0.90 -12.13
C GLY A 116 16.86 -0.25 -11.00
N GLU A 117 16.29 0.71 -10.27
CA GLU A 117 16.90 1.25 -9.07
C GLU A 117 16.65 0.34 -7.86
N PRO A 118 17.62 0.24 -6.94
CA PRO A 118 17.38 -0.47 -5.69
C PRO A 118 16.40 0.29 -4.81
N ASP A 119 15.45 -0.43 -4.22
CA ASP A 119 14.61 0.12 -3.16
C ASP A 119 15.40 0.12 -1.84
N VAL A 120 15.88 1.28 -1.46
CA VAL A 120 16.67 1.52 -0.24
C VAL A 120 15.90 2.31 0.81
N ALA A 121 14.59 2.49 0.61
CA ALA A 121 13.73 3.19 1.57
C ALA A 121 13.80 2.53 2.95
N HIS A 122 13.96 3.35 3.98
CA HIS A 122 14.09 2.91 5.38
C HIS A 122 15.34 2.05 5.70
N GLN A 123 16.33 2.04 4.83
CA GLN A 123 17.60 1.35 5.05
C GLN A 123 18.69 2.33 5.52
N ALA A 124 19.75 1.78 6.11
CA ALA A 124 20.94 2.57 6.39
C ALA A 124 21.53 3.08 5.06
N ASP A 125 22.02 4.33 5.08
CA ASP A 125 22.61 5.00 3.91
C ASP A 125 21.61 5.14 2.74
N GLU A 126 20.31 5.34 3.02
CA GLU A 126 19.31 5.66 2.02
C GLU A 126 19.77 6.81 1.12
N PHE A 127 19.66 6.63 -0.18
CA PHE A 127 20.13 7.60 -1.17
C PHE A 127 19.17 7.76 -2.33
N VAL A 128 19.37 8.82 -3.10
CA VAL A 128 18.69 9.06 -4.37
C VAL A 128 19.74 9.45 -5.43
N VAL A 129 19.56 8.96 -6.64
CA VAL A 129 20.38 9.32 -7.79
C VAL A 129 20.01 10.73 -8.24
N VAL A 130 20.97 11.65 -8.32
CA VAL A 130 20.72 13.08 -8.62
C VAL A 130 20.02 13.28 -9.96
N GLU A 131 20.41 12.55 -11.00
CA GLU A 131 19.79 12.60 -12.33
C GLU A 131 18.30 12.22 -12.27
N ASN A 132 17.95 11.26 -11.42
CA ASN A 132 16.57 10.83 -11.23
C ASN A 132 15.77 11.83 -10.39
N LEU A 133 16.40 12.52 -9.45
CA LEU A 133 15.81 13.63 -8.73
C LEU A 133 15.41 14.77 -9.69
N VAL A 134 16.31 15.14 -10.60
CA VAL A 134 16.02 16.17 -11.63
C VAL A 134 14.90 15.73 -12.57
N LYS A 135 14.93 14.46 -13.01
CA LYS A 135 13.87 13.88 -13.83
C LYS A 135 12.52 13.89 -13.11
N ALA A 136 12.49 13.47 -11.84
CA ALA A 136 11.29 13.50 -11.02
C ALA A 136 10.73 14.92 -10.85
N ALA A 137 11.60 15.92 -10.67
CA ALA A 137 11.18 17.32 -10.58
C ALA A 137 10.47 17.80 -11.86
N ALA A 138 10.98 17.41 -13.04
CA ALA A 138 10.34 17.73 -14.30
C ALA A 138 8.96 17.03 -14.47
N ILE A 139 8.88 15.75 -14.07
CA ILE A 139 7.63 14.98 -14.04
C ILE A 139 6.61 15.66 -13.12
N TYR A 140 6.99 16.02 -11.91
CA TYR A 140 6.07 16.67 -10.96
C TYR A 140 5.62 18.04 -11.45
N ALA A 141 6.52 18.85 -12.02
CA ALA A 141 6.16 20.16 -12.56
C ALA A 141 5.11 20.05 -13.67
N GLU A 142 5.28 19.14 -14.63
CA GLU A 142 4.28 18.94 -15.70
C GLU A 142 2.97 18.35 -15.15
N ALA A 143 3.05 17.40 -14.24
CA ALA A 143 1.86 16.81 -13.60
C ALA A 143 1.03 17.87 -12.87
N ILE A 144 1.67 18.75 -12.10
CA ILE A 144 1.00 19.85 -11.40
C ILE A 144 0.30 20.79 -12.39
N VAL A 145 1.00 21.20 -13.47
CA VAL A 145 0.40 22.06 -14.49
C VAL A 145 -0.81 21.40 -15.13
N LYS A 146 -0.70 20.14 -15.55
CA LYS A 146 -1.80 19.42 -16.19
C LYS A 146 -3.02 19.23 -15.29
N LEU A 147 -2.80 18.99 -13.99
CA LEU A 147 -3.88 18.79 -13.04
C LEU A 147 -4.52 20.12 -12.57
N ALA A 148 -3.74 21.20 -12.50
CA ALA A 148 -4.23 22.50 -12.06
C ALA A 148 -4.95 23.32 -13.15
N THR A 149 -4.79 22.96 -14.43
CA THR A 149 -5.36 23.69 -15.58
C THR A 149 -6.60 23.01 -16.16
N LYS A 150 -7.16 22.05 -15.47
CA LYS A 150 -8.40 21.36 -15.86
C LYS A 150 -9.64 22.00 -15.28
#